data_8e7fecf0b49236e5f6f04db5592042c2
#
_entry.id   8e7fecf0b49236e5f6f04db5592042c2
#
_cell.length_a   1.000
_cell.length_b   1.000
_cell.length_c   1.000
_cell.angle_alpha   90.00
_cell.angle_beta   90.00
_cell.angle_gamma   90.00
#
_symmetry.space_group_name_H-M   'P 1'
#
loop_
_entity.id
_entity.type
_entity.pdbx_description
1 polymer ?
#
loop_
_entity_poly.entity_id
_entity_poly.type
_entity_poly.pdbx_seq_one_letter_code
_entity_poly.pdbx_strand_id
1 'polypeptide(L)'
;KLEFLGDSILEFISSKYLYNNYPKLHEGEMTKVRAEVVCEASLYEVASRHNFSDFLLVGKSERSCNGNKKMAVMADSVEAIIAAIYFDSGLEQAEKFIIDNLKQSIEKSSKNVGMKDHKTVLQEKLQEHGNVNIEYEIIKENGPDHEKEFTSEVKCNGKILAQGIGKTKKQAEMEAAKKALDNM
;
A
#
# COMPACT_ATOMS: atom_id res chain seq x y z
N LYS A 1 4.80 -12.60 23.14
CA LYS A 1 6.24 -12.30 22.99
C LYS A 1 6.75 -12.61 21.59
N LEU A 2 6.32 -13.75 20.99
CA LEU A 2 6.70 -14.08 19.61
C LEU A 2 6.13 -13.06 18.64
N GLU A 3 4.86 -12.68 18.80
CA GLU A 3 4.19 -11.61 18.05
C GLU A 3 5.02 -10.32 18.04
N PHE A 4 5.41 -9.82 19.23
CA PHE A 4 6.22 -8.61 19.37
C PHE A 4 7.53 -8.64 18.57
N LEU A 5 8.22 -9.79 18.58
CA LEU A 5 9.46 -9.95 17.82
C LEU A 5 9.18 -10.14 16.33
N GLY A 6 8.12 -10.87 16.01
CA GLY A 6 7.72 -11.12 14.62
C GLY A 6 7.31 -9.85 13.89
N ASP A 7 6.56 -8.95 14.55
CA ASP A 7 6.26 -7.62 14.04
C ASP A 7 7.53 -6.85 13.65
N SER A 8 8.50 -6.78 14.56
CA SER A 8 9.78 -6.09 14.31
C SER A 8 10.56 -6.70 13.14
N ILE A 9 10.56 -8.02 12.99
CA ILE A 9 11.21 -8.72 11.87
C ILE A 9 10.44 -8.43 10.57
N LEU A 10 9.13 -8.50 10.60
CA LEU A 10 8.24 -8.22 9.46
C LEU A 10 8.47 -6.80 8.93
N GLU A 11 8.46 -5.81 9.82
CA GLU A 11 8.72 -4.41 9.47
C GLU A 11 10.12 -4.21 8.87
N PHE A 12 11.15 -4.78 9.49
CA PHE A 12 12.52 -4.70 9.00
C PHE A 12 12.68 -5.32 7.61
N ILE A 13 12.18 -6.53 7.40
CA ILE A 13 12.31 -7.25 6.12
C ILE A 13 11.51 -6.54 5.02
N SER A 14 10.29 -6.08 5.32
CA SER A 14 9.46 -5.33 4.37
C SER A 14 10.15 -4.02 3.96
N SER A 15 10.75 -3.30 4.91
CA SER A 15 11.54 -2.08 4.65
C SER A 15 12.76 -2.37 3.79
N LYS A 16 13.55 -3.39 4.14
CA LYS A 16 14.73 -3.84 3.37
C LYS A 16 14.35 -4.19 1.93
N TYR A 17 13.25 -4.91 1.76
CA TYR A 17 12.76 -5.31 0.45
C TYR A 17 12.35 -4.10 -0.41
N LEU A 18 11.60 -3.16 0.16
CA LEU A 18 11.19 -1.93 -0.50
C LEU A 18 12.41 -1.10 -0.91
N TYR A 19 13.34 -0.88 0.00
CA TYR A 19 14.55 -0.12 -0.25
C TYR A 19 15.38 -0.68 -1.43
N ASN A 20 15.55 -2.01 -1.47
CA ASN A 20 16.38 -2.64 -2.50
C ASN A 20 15.68 -2.77 -3.86
N ASN A 21 14.36 -2.94 -3.90
CA ASN A 21 13.65 -3.28 -5.12
C ASN A 21 12.84 -2.13 -5.72
N TYR A 22 12.65 -1.03 -4.98
CA TYR A 22 11.86 0.12 -5.42
C TYR A 22 12.62 1.46 -5.31
N PRO A 23 13.78 1.61 -5.98
CA PRO A 23 14.65 2.79 -5.84
C PRO A 23 14.01 4.09 -6.33
N LYS A 24 12.86 4.03 -7.00
CA LYS A 24 12.10 5.20 -7.46
C LYS A 24 11.10 5.72 -6.44
N LEU A 25 10.80 4.95 -5.40
CA LEU A 25 9.91 5.40 -4.33
C LEU A 25 10.69 6.26 -3.34
N HIS A 26 10.10 7.38 -2.96
CA HIS A 26 10.59 8.23 -1.88
C HIS A 26 10.29 7.60 -0.51
N GLU A 27 10.96 8.06 0.54
CA GLU A 27 10.81 7.54 1.91
C GLU A 27 9.35 7.50 2.37
N GLY A 28 8.61 8.60 2.17
CA GLY A 28 7.19 8.69 2.53
C GLY A 28 6.31 7.68 1.77
N GLU A 29 6.64 7.39 0.51
CA GLU A 29 5.94 6.38 -0.30
C GLU A 29 6.25 4.97 0.20
N MET A 30 7.53 4.67 0.47
CA MET A 30 7.92 3.37 1.05
C MET A 30 7.25 3.13 2.41
N THR A 31 7.12 4.17 3.24
CA THR A 31 6.43 4.10 4.52
C THR A 31 4.93 3.79 4.34
N LYS A 32 4.26 4.42 3.37
CA LYS A 32 2.85 4.16 3.05
C LYS A 32 2.65 2.73 2.54
N VAL A 33 3.51 2.27 1.61
CA VAL A 33 3.47 0.88 1.10
C VAL A 33 3.67 -0.11 2.23
N ARG A 34 4.69 0.09 3.07
CA ARG A 34 4.94 -0.79 4.21
C ARG A 34 3.72 -0.87 5.12
N ALA A 35 3.18 0.26 5.57
CA ALA A 35 2.00 0.30 6.44
C ALA A 35 0.77 -0.43 5.83
N GLU A 36 0.58 -0.34 4.50
CA GLU A 36 -0.52 -1.04 3.83
C GLU A 36 -0.32 -2.55 3.78
N VAL A 37 0.92 -3.04 3.64
CA VAL A 37 1.20 -4.47 3.46
C VAL A 37 1.45 -5.23 4.76
N VAL A 38 1.83 -4.56 5.85
CA VAL A 38 2.01 -5.20 7.16
C VAL A 38 0.81 -4.99 8.09
N CYS A 39 -0.30 -4.39 7.61
CA CYS A 39 -1.48 -4.17 8.41
C CYS A 39 -2.23 -5.48 8.74
N GLU A 40 -3.03 -5.44 9.80
CA GLU A 40 -3.87 -6.55 10.27
C GLU A 40 -4.65 -7.25 9.14
N ALA A 41 -5.27 -6.46 8.24
CA ALA A 41 -6.06 -7.00 7.13
C ALA A 41 -5.19 -7.83 6.14
N SER A 42 -3.99 -7.34 5.82
CA SER A 42 -3.06 -8.04 4.94
C SER A 42 -2.52 -9.33 5.58
N LEU A 43 -2.17 -9.29 6.87
CA LEU A 43 -1.71 -10.46 7.60
C LEU A 43 -2.83 -11.49 7.79
N TYR A 44 -4.08 -11.05 7.98
CA TYR A 44 -5.24 -11.93 8.00
C TYR A 44 -5.40 -12.69 6.68
N GLU A 45 -5.17 -12.04 5.53
CA GLU A 45 -5.20 -12.72 4.23
C GLU A 45 -4.09 -13.78 4.12
N VAL A 46 -2.89 -13.50 4.66
CA VAL A 46 -1.80 -14.48 4.73
C VAL A 46 -2.23 -15.67 5.57
N ALA A 47 -2.69 -15.45 6.80
CA ALA A 47 -3.15 -16.50 7.71
C ALA A 47 -4.28 -17.34 7.10
N SER A 48 -5.20 -16.70 6.38
CA SER A 48 -6.33 -17.37 5.73
C SER A 48 -5.88 -18.28 4.59
N ARG A 49 -4.92 -17.83 3.76
CA ARG A 49 -4.34 -18.65 2.68
C ARG A 49 -3.66 -19.92 3.19
N HIS A 50 -3.07 -19.84 4.39
CA HIS A 50 -2.41 -20.97 5.05
C HIS A 50 -3.32 -21.78 5.98
N ASN A 51 -4.62 -21.44 6.11
CA ASN A 51 -5.58 -22.07 7.02
C ASN A 51 -5.10 -22.10 8.47
N PHE A 52 -4.47 -21.04 8.97
CA PHE A 52 -3.90 -21.00 10.33
C PHE A 52 -4.98 -21.18 11.40
N SER A 53 -6.23 -20.77 11.14
CA SER A 53 -7.34 -20.99 12.06
C SER A 53 -7.52 -22.45 12.50
N ASP A 54 -7.11 -23.41 11.67
CA ASP A 54 -7.29 -24.84 11.96
C ASP A 54 -6.24 -25.37 12.97
N PHE A 55 -5.14 -24.64 13.11
CA PHE A 55 -4.03 -24.98 13.97
C PHE A 55 -3.96 -24.14 15.25
N LEU A 56 -4.72 -23.03 15.32
CA LEU A 56 -4.71 -22.15 16.49
C LEU A 56 -5.44 -22.79 17.68
N LEU A 57 -4.71 -22.97 18.77
CA LEU A 57 -5.24 -23.42 20.04
C LEU A 57 -5.70 -22.22 20.87
N VAL A 58 -7.00 -22.03 20.95
CA VAL A 58 -7.61 -20.96 21.75
C VAL A 58 -8.35 -21.54 22.97
N GLY A 59 -8.49 -20.73 24.02
CA GLY A 59 -9.21 -21.11 25.23
C GLY A 59 -10.68 -21.47 24.95
N LYS A 60 -11.33 -22.20 25.89
CA LYS A 60 -12.70 -22.68 25.71
C LYS A 60 -13.69 -21.54 25.44
N SER A 61 -13.57 -20.42 26.14
CA SER A 61 -14.42 -19.23 25.96
C SER A 61 -14.23 -18.59 24.58
N GLU A 62 -13.00 -18.50 24.10
CA GLU A 62 -12.71 -17.96 22.75
C GLU A 62 -13.18 -18.90 21.65
N ARG A 63 -13.05 -20.21 21.85
CA ARG A 63 -13.51 -21.22 20.88
C ARG A 63 -15.02 -21.14 20.64
N SER A 64 -15.83 -20.89 21.70
CA SER A 64 -17.28 -20.74 21.58
C SER A 64 -17.70 -19.51 20.76
N CYS A 65 -16.83 -18.50 20.64
CA CYS A 65 -17.04 -17.27 19.86
C CYS A 65 -16.23 -17.23 18.55
N ASN A 66 -15.80 -18.39 18.03
CA ASN A 66 -14.92 -18.48 16.84
C ASN A 66 -13.64 -17.62 16.98
N GLY A 67 -13.07 -17.53 18.19
CA GLY A 67 -11.92 -16.68 18.48
C GLY A 67 -10.70 -16.99 17.61
N ASN A 68 -10.49 -18.24 17.21
CA ASN A 68 -9.44 -18.68 16.29
C ASN A 68 -9.61 -18.15 14.84
N LYS A 69 -10.75 -17.53 14.51
CA LYS A 69 -11.04 -16.91 13.20
C LYS A 69 -11.13 -15.39 13.27
N LYS A 70 -10.94 -14.79 14.44
CA LYS A 70 -10.90 -13.35 14.59
C LYS A 70 -9.71 -12.78 13.82
N MET A 71 -9.92 -11.69 13.10
CA MET A 71 -8.90 -11.07 12.25
C MET A 71 -7.61 -10.77 13.02
N ALA A 72 -7.69 -10.11 14.17
CA ALA A 72 -6.55 -9.80 15.01
C ALA A 72 -5.77 -11.07 15.43
N VAL A 73 -6.46 -12.10 15.94
CA VAL A 73 -5.81 -13.36 16.36
C VAL A 73 -5.10 -14.07 15.20
N MET A 74 -5.69 -14.03 14.03
CA MET A 74 -5.10 -14.60 12.82
C MET A 74 -3.88 -13.79 12.36
N ALA A 75 -3.95 -12.46 12.38
CA ALA A 75 -2.83 -11.58 12.04
C ALA A 75 -1.66 -11.76 13.03
N ASP A 76 -1.94 -11.71 14.34
CA ASP A 76 -0.96 -11.92 15.41
C ASP A 76 -0.25 -13.28 15.27
N SER A 77 -0.98 -14.30 14.78
CA SER A 77 -0.41 -15.63 14.54
C SER A 77 0.65 -15.63 13.43
N VAL A 78 0.49 -14.80 12.38
CA VAL A 78 1.49 -14.66 11.32
C VAL A 78 2.78 -14.10 11.88
N GLU A 79 2.68 -13.03 12.68
CA GLU A 79 3.84 -12.43 13.34
C GLU A 79 4.53 -13.44 14.27
N ALA A 80 3.75 -14.15 15.10
CA ALA A 80 4.30 -15.16 15.97
C ALA A 80 5.03 -16.28 15.20
N ILE A 81 4.51 -16.69 14.04
CA ILE A 81 5.13 -17.69 13.17
C ILE A 81 6.43 -17.15 12.54
N ILE A 82 6.46 -15.88 12.12
CA ILE A 82 7.70 -15.24 11.63
C ILE A 82 8.80 -15.31 12.69
N ALA A 83 8.49 -14.97 13.93
CA ALA A 83 9.46 -15.09 15.03
C ALA A 83 9.87 -16.54 15.31
N ALA A 84 8.94 -17.49 15.22
CA ALA A 84 9.24 -18.90 15.37
C ALA A 84 10.18 -19.42 14.28
N ILE A 85 9.95 -19.08 13.03
CA ILE A 85 10.85 -19.39 11.90
C ILE A 85 12.23 -18.77 12.12
N TYR A 86 12.27 -17.52 12.58
CA TYR A 86 13.53 -16.84 12.89
C TYR A 86 14.34 -17.58 13.94
N PHE A 87 13.72 -18.04 15.03
CA PHE A 87 14.43 -18.79 16.08
C PHE A 87 14.86 -20.19 15.64
N ASP A 88 14.06 -20.84 14.81
CA ASP A 88 14.34 -22.21 14.34
C ASP A 88 15.39 -22.22 13.22
N SER A 89 15.26 -21.35 12.24
CA SER A 89 15.98 -21.46 10.96
C SER A 89 16.68 -20.15 10.52
N GLY A 90 16.65 -19.11 11.35
CA GLY A 90 17.34 -17.84 11.13
C GLY A 90 16.60 -16.85 10.26
N LEU A 91 17.23 -15.68 10.11
CA LEU A 91 16.62 -14.50 9.45
C LEU A 91 16.33 -14.74 7.96
N GLU A 92 17.18 -15.50 7.29
CA GLU A 92 17.04 -15.78 5.85
C GLU A 92 15.74 -16.54 5.54
N GLN A 93 15.39 -17.53 6.37
CA GLN A 93 14.14 -18.28 6.19
C GLN A 93 12.91 -17.46 6.57
N ALA A 94 13.01 -16.60 7.59
CA ALA A 94 11.96 -15.65 7.93
C ALA A 94 11.74 -14.64 6.78
N GLU A 95 12.83 -14.12 6.19
CA GLU A 95 12.76 -13.23 5.01
C GLU A 95 12.06 -13.92 3.84
N LYS A 96 12.45 -15.17 3.55
CA LYS A 96 11.80 -15.93 2.48
C LYS A 96 10.31 -16.08 2.71
N PHE A 97 9.90 -16.48 3.92
CA PHE A 97 8.48 -16.63 4.27
C PHE A 97 7.72 -15.31 4.10
N ILE A 98 8.25 -14.19 4.58
CA ILE A 98 7.63 -12.87 4.48
C ILE A 98 7.47 -12.47 3.01
N ILE A 99 8.54 -12.56 2.21
CA ILE A 99 8.51 -12.11 0.84
C ILE A 99 7.62 -13.00 -0.04
N ASP A 100 7.65 -14.32 0.13
CA ASP A 100 6.78 -15.24 -0.60
C ASP A 100 5.29 -14.92 -0.37
N ASN A 101 4.94 -14.42 0.81
CA ASN A 101 3.57 -14.08 1.17
C ASN A 101 3.13 -12.67 0.83
N LEU A 102 4.03 -11.68 0.87
CA LEU A 102 3.68 -10.26 0.75
C LEU A 102 4.10 -9.62 -0.58
N LYS A 103 4.94 -10.25 -1.39
CA LYS A 103 5.47 -9.69 -2.64
C LYS A 103 4.37 -9.12 -3.55
N GLN A 104 3.30 -9.87 -3.77
CA GLN A 104 2.20 -9.42 -4.63
C GLN A 104 1.48 -8.18 -4.06
N SER A 105 1.28 -8.15 -2.74
CA SER A 105 0.68 -6.99 -2.04
C SER A 105 1.60 -5.78 -2.14
N ILE A 106 2.91 -5.97 -1.96
CA ILE A 106 3.92 -4.91 -2.13
C ILE A 106 3.90 -4.37 -3.56
N GLU A 107 3.91 -5.22 -4.58
CA GLU A 107 3.86 -4.81 -5.98
C GLU A 107 2.59 -4.01 -6.31
N LYS A 108 1.44 -4.44 -5.80
CA LYS A 108 0.16 -3.75 -5.99
C LYS A 108 0.14 -2.40 -5.29
N SER A 109 0.56 -2.35 -4.02
CA SER A 109 0.59 -1.12 -3.23
C SER A 109 1.59 -0.11 -3.81
N SER A 110 2.79 -0.55 -4.20
CA SER A 110 3.83 0.30 -4.80
C SER A 110 3.35 0.99 -6.08
N LYS A 111 2.59 0.29 -6.93
CA LYS A 111 1.98 0.89 -8.12
C LYS A 111 0.94 1.96 -7.75
N ASN A 112 0.16 1.71 -6.70
CA ASN A 112 -0.92 2.61 -6.28
C ASN A 112 -0.37 3.87 -5.58
N VAL A 113 0.69 3.75 -4.80
CA VAL A 113 1.30 4.86 -4.06
C VAL A 113 1.99 5.83 -5.02
N GLY A 114 2.77 5.34 -5.98
CA GLY A 114 3.37 6.19 -7.02
C GLY A 114 2.33 6.95 -7.84
N MET A 115 1.11 6.41 -8.00
CA MET A 115 -0.01 7.12 -8.62
C MET A 115 -0.64 8.16 -7.69
N LYS A 116 -0.65 7.96 -6.37
CA LYS A 116 -1.34 8.86 -5.42
C LYS A 116 -0.55 10.15 -5.11
N ASP A 117 0.74 10.17 -5.36
CA ASP A 117 1.61 11.25 -4.87
C ASP A 117 1.87 12.38 -5.88
N HIS A 118 1.57 12.18 -7.17
CA HIS A 118 1.78 13.25 -8.17
C HIS A 118 1.01 14.53 -7.85
N LYS A 119 -0.16 14.43 -7.22
CA LYS A 119 -0.92 15.61 -6.78
C LYS A 119 -0.21 16.35 -5.65
N THR A 120 0.29 15.62 -4.66
CA THR A 120 1.02 16.17 -3.50
C THR A 120 2.34 16.78 -3.96
N VAL A 121 3.12 16.06 -4.77
CA VAL A 121 4.38 16.57 -5.33
C VAL A 121 4.16 17.82 -6.18
N LEU A 122 3.11 17.83 -7.02
CA LEU A 122 2.77 19.01 -7.82
C LEU A 122 2.39 20.20 -6.93
N GLN A 123 1.62 19.92 -5.87
CA GLN A 123 1.22 20.96 -4.90
C GLN A 123 2.45 21.53 -4.17
N GLU A 124 3.33 20.69 -3.64
CA GLU A 124 4.56 21.12 -2.96
C GLU A 124 5.42 21.97 -3.89
N LYS A 125 5.67 21.50 -5.12
CA LYS A 125 6.50 22.18 -6.11
C LYS A 125 5.92 23.53 -6.54
N LEU A 126 4.62 23.63 -6.69
CA LEU A 126 3.96 24.88 -7.05
C LEU A 126 3.94 25.87 -5.86
N GLN A 127 3.84 25.37 -4.62
CA GLN A 127 3.82 26.18 -3.40
C GLN A 127 5.21 26.64 -2.95
N GLU A 128 6.31 26.08 -3.45
CA GLU A 128 7.67 26.58 -3.20
C GLU A 128 7.84 28.07 -3.54
N HIS A 129 7.05 28.56 -4.48
CA HIS A 129 7.10 29.97 -4.96
C HIS A 129 5.96 30.84 -4.42
N GLY A 130 5.26 30.38 -3.39
CA GLY A 130 4.16 31.12 -2.73
C GLY A 130 2.83 30.38 -2.75
N ASN A 131 1.79 31.02 -2.14
CA ASN A 131 0.45 30.45 -2.13
C ASN A 131 -0.16 30.47 -3.53
N VAL A 132 -0.45 29.26 -4.06
CA VAL A 132 -1.09 29.09 -5.37
C VAL A 132 -2.41 28.32 -5.19
N ASN A 133 -3.39 28.65 -6.02
CA ASN A 133 -4.64 27.90 -6.10
C ASN A 133 -4.50 26.81 -7.18
N ILE A 134 -4.64 25.54 -6.77
CA ILE A 134 -4.55 24.38 -7.66
C ILE A 134 -5.94 23.76 -7.74
N GLU A 135 -6.48 23.67 -8.94
CA GLU A 135 -7.80 23.12 -9.20
C GLU A 135 -7.72 21.96 -10.20
N TYR A 136 -8.54 20.93 -9.95
CA TYR A 136 -8.74 19.81 -10.87
C TYR A 136 -10.19 19.79 -11.33
N GLU A 137 -10.39 19.76 -12.62
CA GLU A 137 -11.72 19.77 -13.23
C GLU A 137 -11.87 18.58 -14.19
N ILE A 138 -12.98 17.86 -14.10
CA ILE A 138 -13.32 16.83 -15.08
C ILE A 138 -13.98 17.52 -16.26
N ILE A 139 -13.26 17.59 -17.38
CA ILE A 139 -13.70 18.31 -18.59
C ILE A 139 -14.42 17.41 -19.60
N LYS A 140 -14.26 16.07 -19.47
CA LYS A 140 -14.87 15.11 -20.40
C LYS A 140 -15.10 13.76 -19.73
N GLU A 141 -16.27 13.18 -20.02
CA GLU A 141 -16.61 11.78 -19.68
C GLU A 141 -17.06 11.09 -20.97
N ASN A 142 -16.41 9.98 -21.34
CA ASN A 142 -16.70 9.21 -22.54
C ASN A 142 -16.88 7.73 -22.23
N GLY A 143 -17.63 7.05 -23.08
CA GLY A 143 -17.82 5.58 -23.02
C GLY A 143 -19.04 5.13 -22.22
N PRO A 144 -19.45 3.86 -22.39
CA PRO A 144 -20.53 3.24 -21.64
C PRO A 144 -20.12 3.03 -20.17
N ASP A 145 -21.11 2.80 -19.29
CA ASP A 145 -20.89 2.72 -17.83
C ASP A 145 -19.79 1.73 -17.39
N HIS A 146 -19.58 0.66 -18.15
CA HIS A 146 -18.59 -0.39 -17.87
C HIS A 146 -17.20 -0.10 -18.46
N GLU A 147 -17.08 0.92 -19.31
CA GLU A 147 -15.83 1.36 -19.97
C GLU A 147 -15.69 2.89 -19.97
N LYS A 148 -16.13 3.56 -18.91
CA LYS A 148 -16.00 5.02 -18.80
C LYS A 148 -14.54 5.46 -18.79
N GLU A 149 -14.27 6.50 -19.55
CA GLU A 149 -13.00 7.21 -19.57
C GLU A 149 -13.23 8.68 -19.20
N PHE A 150 -12.44 9.17 -18.24
CA PHE A 150 -12.53 10.53 -17.74
C PHE A 150 -11.30 11.31 -18.19
N THR A 151 -11.52 12.55 -18.61
CA THR A 151 -10.44 13.51 -18.85
C THR A 151 -10.49 14.58 -17.78
N SER A 152 -9.39 14.77 -17.06
CA SER A 152 -9.22 15.83 -16.06
C SER A 152 -8.19 16.83 -16.52
N GLU A 153 -8.42 18.08 -16.16
CA GLU A 153 -7.51 19.20 -16.35
C GLU A 153 -7.02 19.69 -15.00
N VAL A 154 -5.71 19.98 -14.88
CA VAL A 154 -5.15 20.64 -13.71
C VAL A 154 -4.79 22.08 -14.04
N LYS A 155 -5.23 23.01 -13.18
CA LYS A 155 -5.00 24.46 -13.29
C LYS A 155 -4.20 24.96 -12.09
N CYS A 156 -3.34 25.94 -12.31
CA CYS A 156 -2.69 26.72 -11.27
C CYS A 156 -3.02 28.20 -11.48
N ASN A 157 -3.68 28.81 -10.51
CA ASN A 157 -4.14 30.22 -10.60
C ASN A 157 -4.93 30.49 -11.88
N GLY A 158 -5.79 29.55 -12.29
CA GLY A 158 -6.60 29.64 -13.52
C GLY A 158 -5.88 29.29 -14.81
N LYS A 159 -4.55 29.07 -14.80
CA LYS A 159 -3.78 28.67 -15.99
C LYS A 159 -3.72 27.13 -16.07
N ILE A 160 -4.10 26.57 -17.21
CA ILE A 160 -4.01 25.14 -17.47
C ILE A 160 -2.54 24.70 -17.52
N LEU A 161 -2.17 23.68 -16.73
CA LEU A 161 -0.84 23.07 -16.71
C LEU A 161 -0.78 21.81 -17.58
N ALA A 162 -1.78 20.91 -17.43
CA ALA A 162 -1.85 19.68 -18.19
C ALA A 162 -3.24 19.05 -18.14
N GLN A 163 -3.44 18.02 -19.00
CA GLN A 163 -4.64 17.18 -19.01
C GLN A 163 -4.25 15.70 -18.89
N GLY A 164 -5.03 14.95 -18.10
CA GLY A 164 -4.84 13.52 -17.88
C GLY A 164 -6.11 12.74 -18.21
N ILE A 165 -5.93 11.48 -18.62
CA ILE A 165 -7.02 10.57 -18.96
C ILE A 165 -6.91 9.35 -18.04
N GLY A 166 -8.06 8.83 -17.56
CA GLY A 166 -8.11 7.66 -16.71
C GLY A 166 -9.48 7.00 -16.66
N LYS A 167 -9.52 5.74 -16.22
CA LYS A 167 -10.77 4.97 -16.08
C LYS A 167 -11.61 5.41 -14.88
N THR A 168 -11.08 6.23 -14.01
CA THR A 168 -11.79 6.87 -12.90
C THR A 168 -11.41 8.35 -12.84
N LYS A 169 -12.29 9.20 -12.27
CA LYS A 169 -12.00 10.62 -12.05
C LYS A 169 -10.65 10.81 -11.34
N LYS A 170 -10.41 10.01 -10.29
CA LYS A 170 -9.16 10.04 -9.52
C LYS A 170 -7.92 9.68 -10.36
N GLN A 171 -8.01 8.68 -11.23
CA GLN A 171 -6.92 8.34 -12.16
C GLN A 171 -6.64 9.45 -13.17
N ALA A 172 -7.70 10.06 -13.73
CA ALA A 172 -7.57 11.17 -14.67
C ALA A 172 -6.88 12.38 -14.03
N GLU A 173 -7.27 12.75 -12.80
CA GLU A 173 -6.65 13.83 -12.04
C GLU A 173 -5.17 13.55 -11.71
N MET A 174 -4.84 12.31 -11.36
CA MET A 174 -3.46 11.92 -11.07
C MET A 174 -2.58 11.95 -12.32
N GLU A 175 -3.09 11.50 -13.45
CA GLU A 175 -2.38 11.56 -14.72
C GLU A 175 -2.19 13.00 -15.20
N ALA A 176 -3.16 13.89 -14.93
CA ALA A 176 -3.01 15.32 -15.17
C ALA A 176 -1.89 15.92 -14.32
N ALA A 177 -1.83 15.57 -13.01
CA ALA A 177 -0.78 16.03 -12.11
C ALA A 177 0.61 15.54 -12.56
N LYS A 178 0.72 14.25 -12.96
CA LYS A 178 1.96 13.68 -13.47
C LYS A 178 2.46 14.43 -14.70
N LYS A 179 1.61 14.62 -15.70
CA LYS A 179 1.98 15.36 -16.92
C LYS A 179 2.34 16.81 -16.63
N ALA A 180 1.69 17.45 -15.64
CA ALA A 180 2.06 18.78 -15.23
C ALA A 180 3.48 18.82 -14.64
N LEU A 181 3.87 17.81 -13.84
CA LEU A 181 5.22 17.66 -13.28
C LEU A 181 6.27 17.39 -14.38
N ASP A 182 5.93 16.54 -15.36
CA ASP A 182 6.81 16.22 -16.49
C ASP A 182 7.09 17.42 -17.40
N ASN A 183 6.17 18.41 -17.42
CA ASN A 183 6.25 19.64 -18.25
C ASN A 183 6.94 20.81 -17.50
N MET A 184 7.32 20.65 -16.26
CA MET A 184 8.00 21.67 -15.41
C MET A 184 9.51 21.48 -15.37
#